data_dd9033729550555f9b813d843ea30d7b
#
_entry.id   dd9033729550555f9b813d843ea30d7b
#
_cell.length_a   1.000
_cell.length_b   1.000
_cell.length_c   1.000
_cell.angle_alpha   90.00
_cell.angle_beta   90.00
_cell.angle_gamma   90.00
#
_symmetry.space_group_name_H-M   'P 1'
#
loop_
_entity.id
_entity.type
_entity.pdbx_description
1 polymer ?
#
loop_
_entity_poly.entity_id
_entity_poly.type
_entity_poly.pdbx_seq_one_letter_code
_entity_poly.pdbx_strand_id
1 'polypeptide(L)'
;VTAVHLGVAGEAVSPGPAERAPRLRAEAAILLDLVSGEVLFSRNAEHSLAPASLTKLMTLYLAFEDVAEGRVGLEDEVEVSARAARTPSSRVPLRTGERVRLWKLLEAMAVVSANDASVAVAEYLGGTEGEFVARMNRRAAELGLTETHFTNPHGLPSPDQHLAVIRRFLE
;
A
#
# COMPACT_ATOMS: atom_id res chain seq x y z
N VAL A 1 -12.13 -1.01 3.36
CA VAL A 1 -12.82 -0.57 2.13
C VAL A 1 -13.80 -1.67 1.76
N THR A 2 -15.10 -1.42 1.92
CA THR A 2 -16.15 -2.36 1.55
C THR A 2 -16.67 -1.93 0.18
N ALA A 3 -16.38 -2.71 -0.85
CA ALA A 3 -16.97 -2.51 -2.16
C ALA A 3 -18.40 -3.04 -2.16
N VAL A 4 -19.38 -2.18 -2.42
CA VAL A 4 -20.76 -2.59 -2.68
C VAL A 4 -20.98 -2.55 -4.19
N HIS A 5 -21.29 -3.70 -4.75
CA HIS A 5 -21.63 -3.87 -6.16
C HIS A 5 -23.14 -3.65 -6.33
N LEU A 6 -23.53 -2.67 -7.11
CA LEU A 6 -24.90 -2.50 -7.60
C LEU A 6 -24.84 -2.34 -9.11
N GLY A 7 -25.16 -3.42 -9.82
CA GLY A 7 -25.39 -3.37 -11.26
C GLY A 7 -26.86 -3.09 -11.52
N VAL A 8 -27.16 -2.02 -12.25
CA VAL A 8 -28.40 -1.86 -13.05
C VAL A 8 -28.06 -1.05 -14.30
N ALA A 9 -28.37 -1.61 -15.46
CA ALA A 9 -28.31 -0.92 -16.73
C ALA A 9 -29.53 0.00 -16.89
N GLY A 10 -29.30 1.21 -17.40
CA GLY A 10 -30.29 1.99 -18.11
C GLY A 10 -30.82 3.23 -17.37
N GLU A 11 -30.70 4.31 -18.10
CA GLU A 11 -31.23 5.68 -17.95
C GLU A 11 -30.30 6.69 -17.29
N ALA A 12 -29.91 7.68 -18.09
CA ALA A 12 -29.24 8.88 -17.63
C ALA A 12 -30.11 9.62 -16.61
N VAL A 13 -29.90 9.38 -15.34
CA VAL A 13 -30.51 10.13 -14.25
C VAL A 13 -29.75 11.45 -14.16
N SER A 14 -30.43 12.54 -14.51
CA SER A 14 -29.98 13.90 -14.20
C SER A 14 -29.60 13.98 -12.72
N PRO A 15 -28.50 14.67 -12.34
CA PRO A 15 -28.11 14.78 -10.95
C PRO A 15 -29.22 15.48 -10.17
N GLY A 16 -29.90 14.72 -9.33
CA GLY A 16 -30.83 15.24 -8.30
C GLY A 16 -30.08 16.11 -7.31
N PRO A 17 -30.78 16.92 -6.49
CA PRO A 17 -30.18 17.86 -5.56
C PRO A 17 -29.20 17.14 -4.66
N ALA A 18 -28.00 17.72 -4.50
CA ALA A 18 -26.83 17.23 -3.80
C ALA A 18 -27.19 16.32 -2.61
N GLU A 19 -27.26 15.03 -2.88
CA GLU A 19 -27.37 14.02 -1.84
C GLU A 19 -26.11 14.14 -0.97
N ARG A 20 -26.32 14.33 0.32
CA ARG A 20 -25.31 14.78 1.29
C ARG A 20 -24.04 13.97 1.15
N ALA A 21 -22.95 14.64 0.77
CA ALA A 21 -21.62 14.06 0.82
C ALA A 21 -21.43 13.29 2.15
N PRO A 22 -20.88 12.08 2.13
CA PRO A 22 -20.74 11.26 3.33
C PRO A 22 -19.97 12.04 4.41
N ARG A 23 -20.45 12.02 5.65
CA ARG A 23 -19.75 12.63 6.79
C ARG A 23 -18.54 11.78 7.14
N LEU A 24 -17.42 12.05 6.54
CA LEU A 24 -16.14 11.36 6.80
C LEU A 24 -15.35 12.14 7.86
N ARG A 25 -14.68 11.40 8.75
CA ARG A 25 -13.68 11.96 9.67
C ARG A 25 -12.28 11.96 9.05
N ALA A 26 -12.10 11.32 7.89
CA ALA A 26 -10.85 11.30 7.18
C ALA A 26 -10.48 12.72 6.67
N GLU A 27 -9.20 13.07 6.76
CA GLU A 27 -8.66 14.34 6.26
C GLU A 27 -8.75 14.40 4.74
N ALA A 28 -8.46 13.29 4.05
CA ALA A 28 -8.65 13.13 2.62
C ALA A 28 -9.38 11.80 2.33
N ALA A 29 -10.13 11.78 1.23
CA ALA A 29 -10.82 10.57 0.75
C ALA A 29 -11.09 10.66 -0.75
N ILE A 30 -11.09 9.52 -1.41
CA ILE A 30 -11.51 9.37 -2.79
C ILE A 30 -12.29 8.07 -2.95
N LEU A 31 -13.32 8.10 -3.78
CA LEU A 31 -14.08 6.93 -4.21
C LEU A 31 -14.06 6.88 -5.72
N LEU A 32 -13.63 5.76 -6.27
CA LEU A 32 -13.55 5.51 -7.69
C LEU A 32 -14.45 4.33 -8.08
N ASP A 33 -15.08 4.44 -9.23
CA ASP A 33 -15.60 3.27 -9.94
C ASP A 33 -14.44 2.56 -10.64
N LEU A 34 -14.18 1.30 -10.26
CA LEU A 34 -13.05 0.53 -10.79
C LEU A 34 -13.21 0.11 -12.26
N VAL A 35 -14.40 0.18 -12.79
CA VAL A 35 -14.68 -0.22 -14.20
C VAL A 35 -14.52 0.96 -15.14
N SER A 36 -15.09 2.11 -14.77
CA SER A 36 -15.05 3.33 -15.57
C SER A 36 -13.88 4.25 -15.27
N GLY A 37 -13.24 4.11 -14.10
CA GLY A 37 -12.25 5.06 -13.58
C GLY A 37 -12.89 6.37 -13.08
N GLU A 38 -14.21 6.48 -13.04
CA GLU A 38 -14.91 7.69 -12.63
C GLU A 38 -14.72 7.98 -11.15
N VAL A 39 -14.38 9.24 -10.81
CA VAL A 39 -14.32 9.71 -9.43
C VAL A 39 -15.72 10.02 -8.94
N LEU A 40 -16.29 9.13 -8.13
CA LEU A 40 -17.63 9.26 -7.56
C LEU A 40 -17.67 10.21 -6.36
N PHE A 41 -16.57 10.34 -5.63
CA PHE A 41 -16.42 11.25 -4.50
C PHE A 41 -14.94 11.61 -4.31
N SER A 42 -14.69 12.88 -4.00
CA SER A 42 -13.34 13.37 -3.70
C SER A 42 -13.39 14.40 -2.57
N ARG A 43 -12.48 14.26 -1.62
CA ARG A 43 -12.24 15.23 -0.55
C ARG A 43 -10.74 15.32 -0.32
N ASN A 44 -10.16 16.50 -0.54
CA ASN A 44 -8.73 16.76 -0.33
C ASN A 44 -7.82 15.68 -0.95
N ALA A 45 -8.24 15.06 -2.06
CA ALA A 45 -7.52 13.93 -2.66
C ALA A 45 -6.13 14.33 -3.19
N GLU A 46 -5.90 15.63 -3.39
CA GLU A 46 -4.63 16.22 -3.84
C GLU A 46 -3.75 16.70 -2.66
N HIS A 47 -4.20 16.54 -1.40
CA HIS A 47 -3.38 16.91 -0.25
C HIS A 47 -2.26 15.92 -0.01
N SER A 48 -1.07 16.42 0.23
CA SER A 48 0.07 15.63 0.67
C SER A 48 -0.12 15.23 2.12
N LEU A 49 -0.23 13.95 2.37
CA LEU A 49 -0.45 13.38 3.70
C LEU A 49 0.55 12.26 3.98
N ALA A 50 0.82 12.00 5.26
CA ALA A 50 1.56 10.82 5.66
C ALA A 50 0.73 9.56 5.30
N PRO A 51 1.27 8.65 4.47
CA PRO A 51 0.49 7.54 3.91
C PRO A 51 0.14 6.47 4.97
N ALA A 52 0.82 6.47 6.10
CA ALA A 52 0.70 5.41 7.10
C ALA A 52 0.79 4.02 6.42
N SER A 53 -0.06 3.08 6.80
CA SER A 53 -0.04 1.72 6.26
C SER A 53 -0.38 1.60 4.77
N LEU A 54 -0.85 2.66 4.11
CA LEU A 54 -0.97 2.66 2.63
C LEU A 54 0.38 2.47 1.94
N THR A 55 1.48 2.81 2.60
CA THR A 55 2.85 2.50 2.16
C THR A 55 3.02 1.03 1.76
N LYS A 56 2.36 0.12 2.49
CA LYS A 56 2.45 -1.33 2.23
C LYS A 56 1.87 -1.75 0.89
N LEU A 57 1.01 -0.92 0.27
CA LEU A 57 0.53 -1.19 -1.09
C LEU A 57 1.69 -1.22 -2.09
N MET A 58 2.64 -0.27 -1.99
CA MET A 58 3.83 -0.28 -2.82
C MET A 58 4.74 -1.47 -2.51
N THR A 59 4.89 -1.84 -1.25
CA THR A 59 5.67 -3.02 -0.85
C THR A 59 5.07 -4.31 -1.40
N LEU A 60 3.75 -4.48 -1.30
CA LEU A 60 3.01 -5.61 -1.87
C LEU A 60 3.08 -5.61 -3.40
N TYR A 61 2.91 -4.44 -4.03
CA TYR A 61 3.00 -4.30 -5.48
C TYR A 61 4.34 -4.81 -6.01
N LEU A 62 5.45 -4.34 -5.44
CA LEU A 62 6.79 -4.77 -5.84
C LEU A 62 7.04 -6.26 -5.57
N ALA A 63 6.50 -6.81 -4.47
CA ALA A 63 6.60 -8.23 -4.19
C ALA A 63 5.84 -9.07 -5.22
N PHE A 64 4.62 -8.69 -5.57
CA PHE A 64 3.85 -9.39 -6.60
C PHE A 64 4.43 -9.22 -8.00
N GLU A 65 5.06 -8.09 -8.30
CA GLU A 65 5.82 -7.89 -9.54
C GLU A 65 6.99 -8.88 -9.61
N ASP A 66 7.77 -9.04 -8.52
CA ASP A 66 8.86 -10.01 -8.45
C ASP A 66 8.39 -11.46 -8.62
N VAL A 67 7.25 -11.80 -8.04
CA VAL A 67 6.62 -13.11 -8.21
C VAL A 67 6.16 -13.32 -9.65
N ALA A 68 5.49 -12.33 -10.25
CA ALA A 68 4.97 -12.41 -11.61
C ALA A 68 6.09 -12.55 -12.66
N GLU A 69 7.24 -11.92 -12.41
CA GLU A 69 8.42 -12.02 -13.26
C GLU A 69 9.32 -13.23 -12.95
N GLY A 70 8.96 -14.04 -11.96
CA GLY A 70 9.69 -15.24 -11.58
C GLY A 70 11.04 -14.97 -10.89
N ARG A 71 11.25 -13.76 -10.36
CA ARG A 71 12.46 -13.43 -9.57
C ARG A 71 12.47 -14.12 -8.22
N VAL A 72 11.28 -14.31 -7.64
CA VAL A 72 11.06 -15.00 -6.37
C VAL A 72 9.81 -15.87 -6.46
N GLY A 73 9.72 -16.88 -5.58
CA GLY A 73 8.56 -17.77 -5.43
C GLY A 73 7.78 -17.46 -4.16
N LEU A 74 6.45 -17.63 -4.20
CA LEU A 74 5.62 -17.48 -3.00
C LEU A 74 6.00 -18.45 -1.86
N GLU A 75 6.56 -19.60 -2.21
CA GLU A 75 7.01 -20.63 -1.26
C GLU A 75 8.45 -20.41 -0.76
N ASP A 76 9.16 -19.38 -1.25
CA ASP A 76 10.51 -19.10 -0.80
C ASP A 76 10.55 -18.82 0.70
N GLU A 77 11.58 -19.34 1.36
CA GLU A 77 11.82 -19.12 2.79
C GLU A 77 12.59 -17.83 3.01
N VAL A 78 11.96 -16.88 3.67
CA VAL A 78 12.56 -15.60 4.07
C VAL A 78 13.07 -15.72 5.49
N GLU A 79 14.35 -15.45 5.69
CA GLU A 79 14.95 -15.39 7.02
C GLU A 79 14.69 -14.02 7.66
N VAL A 80 14.12 -14.04 8.85
CA VAL A 80 13.75 -12.83 9.60
C VAL A 80 14.98 -12.23 10.29
N SER A 81 15.34 -11.02 9.90
CA SER A 81 16.42 -10.29 10.54
C SER A 81 16.08 -9.82 11.97
N ALA A 82 17.11 -9.48 12.73
CA ALA A 82 16.92 -8.83 14.03
C ALA A 82 16.26 -7.45 13.92
N ARG A 83 16.39 -6.77 12.78
CA ARG A 83 15.71 -5.51 12.50
C ARG A 83 14.23 -5.73 12.27
N ALA A 84 13.85 -6.65 11.39
CA ALA A 84 12.46 -7.01 11.15
C ALA A 84 11.76 -7.41 12.46
N ALA A 85 12.34 -8.33 13.22
CA ALA A 85 11.77 -8.83 14.47
C ALA A 85 11.57 -7.73 15.55
N ARG A 86 12.34 -6.63 15.51
CA ARG A 86 12.21 -5.50 16.45
C ARG A 86 11.34 -4.37 15.93
N THR A 87 10.81 -4.46 14.71
CA THR A 87 9.95 -3.41 14.14
C THR A 87 8.68 -3.27 14.97
N PRO A 88 8.36 -2.05 15.47
CA PRO A 88 7.27 -1.84 16.42
C PRO A 88 5.90 -1.76 15.74
N SER A 89 4.85 -1.60 16.57
CA SER A 89 3.45 -1.40 16.18
C SER A 89 2.79 -2.68 15.63
N SER A 90 1.87 -2.61 14.70
CA SER A 90 1.18 -3.79 14.12
C SER A 90 2.19 -4.82 13.63
N ARG A 91 2.13 -6.04 14.16
CA ARG A 91 3.10 -7.10 13.84
C ARG A 91 2.52 -8.49 14.06
N VAL A 92 3.07 -9.47 13.37
CA VAL A 92 2.93 -10.89 13.68
C VAL A 92 4.24 -11.30 14.34
N PRO A 93 4.33 -11.49 15.65
CA PRO A 93 5.57 -11.41 16.43
C PRO A 93 6.68 -12.34 15.89
N LEU A 94 7.29 -11.95 14.79
CA LEU A 94 8.37 -12.68 14.13
C LEU A 94 9.62 -12.72 15.03
N ARG A 95 10.38 -13.80 14.93
CA ARG A 95 11.60 -14.00 15.72
C ARG A 95 12.83 -13.91 14.83
N THR A 96 13.90 -13.33 15.34
CA THR A 96 15.20 -13.29 14.65
C THR A 96 15.67 -14.70 14.27
N GLY A 97 16.04 -14.89 13.01
CA GLY A 97 16.49 -16.17 12.47
C GLY A 97 15.34 -17.15 12.13
N GLU A 98 14.10 -16.78 12.38
CA GLU A 98 12.94 -17.55 11.93
C GLU A 98 12.88 -17.55 10.41
N ARG A 99 12.51 -18.69 9.82
CA ARG A 99 12.26 -18.80 8.39
C ARG A 99 10.76 -18.89 8.13
N VAL A 100 10.26 -17.94 7.35
CA VAL A 100 8.83 -17.81 7.04
C VAL A 100 8.66 -17.75 5.54
N ARG A 101 7.68 -18.48 5.01
CA ARG A 101 7.37 -18.45 3.57
C ARG A 101 6.92 -17.05 3.15
N LEU A 102 7.36 -16.61 1.97
CA LEU A 102 7.07 -15.28 1.45
C LEU A 102 5.56 -14.98 1.46
N TRP A 103 4.73 -15.92 0.99
CA TRP A 103 3.29 -15.72 0.96
C TRP A 103 2.67 -15.42 2.33
N LYS A 104 3.20 -16.04 3.42
CA LYS A 104 2.72 -15.77 4.79
C LYS A 104 3.06 -14.36 5.26
N LEU A 105 4.22 -13.85 4.85
CA LEU A 105 4.61 -12.47 5.16
C LEU A 105 3.73 -11.49 4.39
N LEU A 106 3.44 -11.75 3.11
CA LEU A 106 2.54 -10.93 2.30
C LEU A 106 1.11 -10.95 2.86
N GLU A 107 0.60 -12.12 3.28
CA GLU A 107 -0.68 -12.25 3.95
C GLU A 107 -0.73 -11.44 5.26
N ALA A 108 0.30 -11.55 6.10
CA ALA A 108 0.41 -10.80 7.34
C ALA A 108 0.41 -9.27 7.09
N MET A 109 1.06 -8.81 6.02
CA MET A 109 1.02 -7.40 5.61
C MET A 109 -0.39 -6.98 5.19
N ALA A 110 -1.06 -7.79 4.36
CA ALA A 110 -2.36 -7.45 3.78
C ALA A 110 -3.50 -7.50 4.83
N VAL A 111 -3.49 -8.49 5.73
CA VAL A 111 -4.60 -8.77 6.66
C VAL A 111 -4.46 -8.01 7.98
N VAL A 112 -3.28 -8.07 8.61
CA VAL A 112 -3.06 -7.43 9.92
C VAL A 112 -2.12 -6.23 9.86
N SER A 113 -1.71 -5.84 8.66
CA SER A 113 -0.85 -4.68 8.44
C SER A 113 0.50 -4.80 9.16
N ALA A 114 1.09 -6.01 9.19
CA ALA A 114 2.30 -6.32 9.94
C ALA A 114 3.53 -5.54 9.45
N ASN A 115 4.14 -4.75 10.33
CA ASN A 115 5.33 -3.95 10.02
C ASN A 115 6.61 -4.79 9.99
N ASP A 116 6.73 -5.76 10.91
CA ASP A 116 7.83 -6.72 10.94
C ASP A 116 7.90 -7.56 9.66
N ALA A 117 6.75 -8.01 9.16
CA ALA A 117 6.66 -8.70 7.89
C ALA A 117 7.06 -7.78 6.71
N SER A 118 6.68 -6.50 6.75
CA SER A 118 7.05 -5.53 5.70
C SER A 118 8.57 -5.34 5.61
N VAL A 119 9.25 -5.26 6.76
CA VAL A 119 10.72 -5.14 6.79
C VAL A 119 11.36 -6.44 6.29
N ALA A 120 10.89 -7.61 6.75
CA ALA A 120 11.42 -8.90 6.30
C ALA A 120 11.29 -9.07 4.77
N VAL A 121 10.14 -8.71 4.20
CA VAL A 121 9.91 -8.72 2.74
C VAL A 121 10.83 -7.73 2.04
N ALA A 122 10.97 -6.52 2.56
CA ALA A 122 11.84 -5.50 1.96
C ALA A 122 13.31 -5.92 1.94
N GLU A 123 13.81 -6.47 3.04
CA GLU A 123 15.18 -6.98 3.11
C GLU A 123 15.40 -8.17 2.17
N TYR A 124 14.43 -9.08 2.07
CA TYR A 124 14.51 -10.23 1.18
C TYR A 124 14.54 -9.82 -0.30
N LEU A 125 13.66 -8.92 -0.72
CA LEU A 125 13.54 -8.50 -2.13
C LEU A 125 14.58 -7.46 -2.54
N GLY A 126 15.07 -6.65 -1.62
CA GLY A 126 15.99 -5.56 -1.90
C GLY A 126 17.45 -5.84 -1.47
N GLY A 127 17.70 -6.91 -0.71
CA GLY A 127 18.98 -7.13 -0.02
C GLY A 127 19.10 -6.32 1.27
N THR A 128 18.72 -5.06 1.24
CA THR A 128 18.58 -4.19 2.42
C THR A 128 17.28 -3.40 2.37
N GLU A 129 16.78 -2.97 3.55
CA GLU A 129 15.61 -2.07 3.61
C GLU A 129 15.83 -0.79 2.80
N GLY A 130 17.03 -0.20 2.85
CA GLY A 130 17.36 1.03 2.13
C GLY A 130 17.34 0.85 0.60
N GLU A 131 17.88 -0.25 0.09
CA GLU A 131 17.85 -0.57 -1.35
C GLU A 131 16.42 -0.82 -1.84
N PHE A 132 15.61 -1.51 -1.01
CA PHE A 132 14.21 -1.70 -1.32
C PHE A 132 13.44 -0.37 -1.33
N VAL A 133 13.66 0.51 -0.37
CA VAL A 133 13.06 1.87 -0.34
C VAL A 133 13.47 2.68 -1.57
N ALA A 134 14.74 2.61 -1.97
CA ALA A 134 15.18 3.25 -3.21
C ALA A 134 14.43 2.68 -4.45
N ARG A 135 14.14 1.37 -4.46
CA ARG A 135 13.32 0.74 -5.50
C ARG A 135 11.87 1.21 -5.44
N MET A 136 11.26 1.35 -4.24
CA MET A 136 9.91 1.91 -4.07
C MET A 136 9.81 3.30 -4.69
N ASN A 137 10.79 4.17 -4.45
CA ASN A 137 10.80 5.54 -4.98
C ASN A 137 11.02 5.57 -6.50
N ARG A 138 11.88 4.71 -7.04
CA ARG A 138 12.00 4.57 -8.51
C ARG A 138 10.68 4.14 -9.13
N ARG A 139 10.02 3.13 -8.54
CA ARG A 139 8.75 2.65 -9.07
C ARG A 139 7.64 3.70 -8.95
N ALA A 140 7.61 4.46 -7.86
CA ALA A 140 6.71 5.61 -7.72
C ALA A 140 6.89 6.61 -8.86
N ALA A 141 8.13 6.97 -9.18
CA ALA A 141 8.43 7.88 -10.29
C ALA A 141 7.98 7.31 -11.66
N GLU A 142 8.24 6.02 -11.92
CA GLU A 142 7.80 5.32 -13.15
C GLU A 142 6.26 5.29 -13.29
N LEU A 143 5.54 5.18 -12.18
CA LEU A 143 4.07 5.26 -12.11
C LEU A 143 3.54 6.70 -12.15
N GLY A 144 4.41 7.71 -12.28
CA GLY A 144 4.01 9.11 -12.31
C GLY A 144 3.58 9.68 -10.95
N LEU A 145 3.91 9.02 -9.85
CA LEU A 145 3.62 9.47 -8.47
C LEU A 145 4.65 10.52 -8.02
N THR A 146 4.72 11.66 -8.71
CA THR A 146 5.79 12.66 -8.57
C THR A 146 5.87 13.30 -7.19
N GLU A 147 4.76 13.30 -6.45
CA GLU A 147 4.65 13.89 -5.11
C GLU A 147 4.76 12.84 -4.00
N THR A 148 5.07 11.57 -4.35
CA THR A 148 5.16 10.46 -3.41
C THR A 148 6.62 10.18 -3.08
N HIS A 149 6.92 10.09 -1.77
CA HIS A 149 8.26 9.72 -1.30
C HIS A 149 8.16 8.72 -0.13
N PHE A 150 8.81 7.59 -0.28
CA PHE A 150 8.90 6.54 0.72
C PHE A 150 10.23 6.60 1.45
N THR A 151 10.22 6.40 2.76
CA THR A 151 11.42 6.31 3.60
C THR A 151 11.52 4.97 4.34
N ASN A 152 10.46 4.17 4.29
CA ASN A 152 10.41 2.83 4.87
C ASN A 152 9.31 1.99 4.17
N PRO A 153 9.32 0.63 4.33
CA PRO A 153 8.37 -0.24 3.63
C PRO A 153 7.02 -0.41 4.33
N HIS A 154 6.80 0.19 5.50
CA HIS A 154 5.64 -0.10 6.37
C HIS A 154 4.76 1.11 6.70
N GLY A 155 5.26 2.33 6.55
CA GLY A 155 4.51 3.57 6.77
C GLY A 155 4.48 4.08 8.22
N LEU A 156 5.37 3.60 9.10
CA LEU A 156 5.58 4.27 10.38
C LEU A 156 6.11 5.68 10.15
N PRO A 157 5.78 6.64 11.04
CA PRO A 157 6.22 8.01 10.90
C PRO A 157 7.74 8.12 10.72
N SER A 158 8.15 8.85 9.71
CA SER A 158 9.54 9.17 9.42
C SER A 158 9.58 10.56 8.77
N PRO A 159 10.61 11.36 9.02
CA PRO A 159 10.81 12.60 8.29
C PRO A 159 10.78 12.34 6.78
N ASP A 160 10.24 13.26 6.02
CA ASP A 160 10.18 13.24 4.55
C ASP A 160 9.32 12.14 3.91
N GLN A 161 8.68 11.27 4.69
CA GLN A 161 7.72 10.32 4.13
C GLN A 161 6.39 10.99 3.87
N HIS A 162 6.04 11.16 2.61
CA HIS A 162 4.78 11.73 2.19
C HIS A 162 4.20 11.00 0.99
N LEU A 163 2.90 10.99 0.91
CA LEU A 163 2.12 10.57 -0.24
C LEU A 163 1.24 11.75 -0.60
N ALA A 164 1.55 12.41 -1.69
CA ALA A 164 0.59 13.31 -2.29
C ALA A 164 -0.36 12.49 -3.15
N VAL A 165 -1.62 12.75 -3.07
CA VAL A 165 -2.60 12.28 -4.05
C VAL A 165 -2.90 10.78 -3.99
N ILE A 166 -3.75 10.40 -3.06
CA ILE A 166 -4.42 9.10 -3.04
C ILE A 166 -4.98 8.74 -4.43
N ARG A 167 -5.38 9.73 -5.22
CA ARG A 167 -5.94 9.56 -6.56
C ARG A 167 -5.02 8.79 -7.50
N ARG A 168 -3.73 9.14 -7.57
CA ARG A 168 -2.80 8.50 -8.51
C ARG A 168 -2.38 7.08 -8.12
N PHE A 169 -2.63 6.67 -6.88
CA PHE A 169 -2.39 5.29 -6.45
C PHE A 169 -3.44 4.30 -6.95
N LEU A 170 -4.54 4.79 -7.48
CA LEU A 170 -5.69 4.00 -7.91
C LEU A 170 -5.89 4.02 -9.43
N GLU A 171 -5.18 4.91 -10.13
CA GLU A 171 -5.08 4.95 -11.60
C GLU A 171 -3.98 3.99 -12.09
#